data_164dbfeb445c4fdfbb33a70184465841
#
_entry.id   164dbfeb445c4fdfbb33a70184465841
#
_cell.length_a   1.000
_cell.length_b   1.000
_cell.length_c   1.000
_cell.angle_alpha   90.00
_cell.angle_beta   90.00
_cell.angle_gamma   90.00
#
_symmetry.space_group_name_H-M   'P 1'
#
loop_
_entity.id
_entity.type
_entity.pdbx_description
1 polymer ?
#
loop_
_entity_poly.entity_id
_entity_poly.type
_entity_poly.pdbx_seq_one_letter_code
_entity_poly.pdbx_strand_id
1 'polypeptide(L)'
;MRLIVTHEQPDFDALASLALAQVLFPGSRATVHGAIGRSIERFLSLYRDVLDLLDESDVDLDAVTELVVVDTADPARIRPFDQLVGRVPVTLYDHHPLPERPIPAGRGIVERVGATATLLTRELAATNTPVPPAVASLGLLGIHEDTGNLSFVGTTPDDYRAAAYLLAQGGSLQLVRRFAHDVLTPDQLDFRDRLHEAARVTQVAGRPVVVAAFESPAYVPGVSGLVSELLDVHGADAALVAAGMEGRTLVFARSNERFDSAAALAEAVGG
;
A
#
# COMPACT_ATOMS: atom_id res chain seq x y z
N MET A 1 11.46 22.98 10.71
CA MET A 1 10.13 22.62 10.16
C MET A 1 9.71 21.24 10.59
N ARG A 2 8.40 20.91 10.64
CA ARG A 2 7.93 19.52 10.78
C ARG A 2 7.88 18.88 9.41
N LEU A 3 8.55 17.74 9.24
CA LEU A 3 8.57 16.95 8.03
C LEU A 3 7.75 15.68 8.20
N ILE A 4 6.90 15.36 7.22
CA ILE A 4 6.15 14.10 7.17
C ILE A 4 6.74 13.27 6.04
N VAL A 5 7.08 12.02 6.33
CA VAL A 5 7.63 11.05 5.37
C VAL A 5 6.87 9.73 5.43
N THR A 6 6.91 9.01 4.33
CA THR A 6 6.41 7.64 4.24
C THR A 6 7.51 6.73 3.69
N HIS A 7 7.20 5.50 3.35
CA HIS A 7 8.15 4.55 2.77
C HIS A 7 8.47 4.84 1.30
N GLU A 8 9.60 4.32 0.83
CA GLU A 8 9.91 4.27 -0.60
C GLU A 8 8.84 3.46 -1.36
N GLN A 9 8.56 3.82 -2.62
CA GLN A 9 7.50 3.21 -3.43
C GLN A 9 6.11 3.33 -2.76
N PRO A 10 5.66 4.56 -2.47
CA PRO A 10 4.39 4.78 -1.80
C PRO A 10 3.20 4.25 -2.63
N ASP A 11 2.22 3.69 -1.94
CA ASP A 11 0.91 3.34 -2.43
C ASP A 11 -0.13 4.41 -2.04
N PHE A 12 -1.42 4.14 -2.24
CA PHE A 12 -2.45 5.12 -1.89
C PHE A 12 -2.68 5.23 -0.38
N ASP A 13 -2.40 4.20 0.45
CA ASP A 13 -2.47 4.36 1.90
C ASP A 13 -1.35 5.26 2.42
N ALA A 14 -0.13 5.07 1.93
CA ALA A 14 0.99 5.96 2.21
C ALA A 14 0.70 7.42 1.82
N LEU A 15 0.17 7.64 0.60
CA LEU A 15 -0.16 8.98 0.10
C LEU A 15 -1.32 9.62 0.88
N ALA A 16 -2.35 8.85 1.21
CA ALA A 16 -3.47 9.26 2.04
C ALA A 16 -3.02 9.64 3.45
N SER A 17 -2.13 8.83 4.00
CA SER A 17 -1.56 9.05 5.33
C SER A 17 -0.73 10.33 5.40
N LEU A 18 0.04 10.67 4.35
CA LEU A 18 0.71 11.96 4.24
C LEU A 18 -0.30 13.12 4.28
N ALA A 19 -1.37 13.06 3.48
CA ALA A 19 -2.38 14.11 3.41
C ALA A 19 -3.16 14.29 4.72
N LEU A 20 -3.60 13.19 5.34
CA LEU A 20 -4.31 13.21 6.61
C LEU A 20 -3.41 13.72 7.75
N ALA A 21 -2.12 13.34 7.74
CA ALA A 21 -1.14 13.83 8.69
C ALA A 21 -0.89 15.35 8.51
N GLN A 22 -0.90 15.90 7.29
CA GLN A 22 -0.83 17.35 7.09
C GLN A 22 -2.04 18.10 7.69
N VAL A 23 -3.24 17.50 7.65
CA VAL A 23 -4.42 18.05 8.32
C VAL A 23 -4.28 17.97 9.85
N LEU A 24 -3.74 16.86 10.37
CA LEU A 24 -3.53 16.67 11.81
C LEU A 24 -2.39 17.55 12.35
N PHE A 25 -1.40 17.87 11.53
CA PHE A 25 -0.24 18.68 11.88
C PHE A 25 -0.13 19.92 10.98
N PRO A 26 -0.96 20.95 11.18
CA PRO A 26 -0.94 22.14 10.33
C PRO A 26 0.44 22.82 10.24
N GLY A 27 0.81 23.25 9.04
CA GLY A 27 2.11 23.87 8.77
C GLY A 27 3.28 22.88 8.58
N SER A 28 3.01 21.58 8.60
CA SER A 28 3.98 20.55 8.19
C SER A 28 4.14 20.50 6.68
N ARG A 29 5.29 19.99 6.22
CA ARG A 29 5.56 19.67 4.82
C ARG A 29 5.70 18.16 4.68
N ALA A 30 5.24 17.62 3.58
CA ALA A 30 5.38 16.20 3.28
C ALA A 30 6.33 16.00 2.10
N THR A 31 6.95 14.85 2.04
CA THR A 31 7.75 14.43 0.87
C THR A 31 7.48 12.98 0.54
N VAL A 32 7.51 12.66 -0.74
CA VAL A 32 7.59 11.30 -1.26
C VAL A 32 8.97 11.09 -1.84
N HIS A 33 9.53 9.90 -1.70
CA HIS A 33 10.88 9.57 -2.13
C HIS A 33 10.93 8.20 -2.82
N GLY A 34 12.04 7.95 -3.52
CA GLY A 34 12.20 6.72 -4.28
C GLY A 34 11.35 6.66 -5.56
N ALA A 35 11.11 5.46 -6.05
CA ALA A 35 10.34 5.25 -7.28
C ALA A 35 8.84 5.36 -7.01
N ILE A 36 8.15 6.20 -7.77
CA ILE A 36 6.70 6.39 -7.66
C ILE A 36 5.99 5.52 -8.71
N GLY A 37 4.99 4.76 -8.27
CA GLY A 37 4.18 3.93 -9.15
C GLY A 37 3.29 4.76 -10.10
N ARG A 38 2.95 4.20 -11.26
CA ARG A 38 2.17 4.90 -12.30
C ARG A 38 0.81 5.42 -11.82
N SER A 39 0.10 4.68 -10.98
CA SER A 39 -1.19 5.09 -10.38
C SER A 39 -1.02 6.33 -9.50
N ILE A 40 0.03 6.37 -8.68
CA ILE A 40 0.37 7.51 -7.84
C ILE A 40 0.80 8.71 -8.68
N GLU A 41 1.68 8.53 -9.69
CA GLU A 41 2.06 9.60 -10.63
C GLU A 41 0.83 10.20 -11.32
N ARG A 42 -0.07 9.34 -11.81
CA ARG A 42 -1.32 9.78 -12.44
C ARG A 42 -2.21 10.53 -11.47
N PHE A 43 -2.31 10.08 -10.22
CA PHE A 43 -3.08 10.78 -9.19
C PHE A 43 -2.47 12.17 -8.94
N LEU A 44 -1.19 12.25 -8.63
CA LEU A 44 -0.49 13.50 -8.36
C LEU A 44 -0.54 14.49 -9.53
N SER A 45 -0.52 14.00 -10.78
CA SER A 45 -0.67 14.88 -11.96
C SER A 45 -2.05 15.55 -12.06
N LEU A 46 -3.09 14.91 -11.53
CA LEU A 46 -4.48 15.38 -11.60
C LEU A 46 -4.95 16.12 -10.35
N TYR A 47 -4.34 15.81 -9.20
CA TYR A 47 -4.76 16.24 -7.85
C TYR A 47 -3.58 16.79 -7.04
N ARG A 48 -2.68 17.54 -7.71
CA ARG A 48 -1.43 18.04 -7.11
C ARG A 48 -1.65 18.90 -5.86
N ASP A 49 -2.78 19.61 -5.80
CA ASP A 49 -3.10 20.55 -4.72
C ASP A 49 -3.65 19.87 -3.44
N VAL A 50 -3.77 18.53 -3.45
CA VAL A 50 -4.26 17.78 -2.27
C VAL A 50 -3.21 17.68 -1.17
N LEU A 51 -1.93 17.70 -1.55
CA LEU A 51 -0.77 17.60 -0.67
C LEU A 51 0.19 18.75 -0.90
N ASP A 52 0.71 19.32 0.18
CA ASP A 52 1.84 20.24 0.11
C ASP A 52 3.16 19.45 0.13
N LEU A 53 3.55 18.96 -1.04
CA LEU A 53 4.76 18.14 -1.22
C LEU A 53 5.98 19.00 -1.49
N LEU A 54 7.07 18.68 -0.80
CA LEU A 54 8.44 19.08 -1.16
C LEU A 54 9.05 18.01 -2.07
N ASP A 55 9.81 18.47 -3.06
CA ASP A 55 10.70 17.54 -3.74
C ASP A 55 11.76 17.03 -2.75
N GLU A 56 12.13 15.76 -2.83
CA GLU A 56 13.09 15.14 -1.92
C GLU A 56 14.41 15.93 -1.86
N SER A 57 14.89 16.42 -3.01
CA SER A 57 16.11 17.22 -3.13
C SER A 57 16.05 18.59 -2.47
N ASP A 58 14.85 19.11 -2.21
CA ASP A 58 14.62 20.42 -1.61
C ASP A 58 14.50 20.36 -0.08
N VAL A 59 14.56 19.15 0.51
CA VAL A 59 14.48 18.96 1.94
C VAL A 59 15.81 19.28 2.60
N ASP A 60 15.87 20.39 3.33
CA ASP A 60 17.00 20.72 4.21
C ASP A 60 16.85 19.96 5.55
N LEU A 61 17.61 18.87 5.71
CA LEU A 61 17.57 18.01 6.90
C LEU A 61 17.95 18.75 8.17
N ASP A 62 18.79 19.79 8.09
CA ASP A 62 19.20 20.56 9.28
C ASP A 62 18.10 21.55 9.73
N ALA A 63 17.19 21.89 8.83
CA ALA A 63 16.00 22.70 9.15
C ALA A 63 14.84 21.89 9.75
N VAL A 64 14.92 20.53 9.75
CA VAL A 64 13.88 19.69 10.33
C VAL A 64 14.00 19.69 11.85
N THR A 65 12.88 20.01 12.52
CA THR A 65 12.78 20.07 13.98
C THR A 65 11.91 18.95 14.56
N GLU A 66 11.10 18.30 13.75
CA GLU A 66 10.24 17.17 14.12
C GLU A 66 9.99 16.30 12.88
N LEU A 67 10.03 14.99 13.06
CA LEU A 67 9.76 14.00 12.02
C LEU A 67 8.45 13.28 12.34
N VAL A 68 7.54 13.23 11.35
CA VAL A 68 6.36 12.37 11.38
C VAL A 68 6.55 11.28 10.33
N VAL A 69 6.49 10.04 10.76
CA VAL A 69 6.60 8.88 9.85
C VAL A 69 5.23 8.23 9.77
N VAL A 70 4.77 7.99 8.56
CA VAL A 70 3.49 7.33 8.32
C VAL A 70 3.69 6.10 7.43
N ASP A 71 2.93 5.07 7.72
CA ASP A 71 2.79 3.84 6.94
C ASP A 71 4.06 2.99 6.84
N THR A 72 4.98 3.19 7.76
CA THR A 72 6.11 2.28 7.97
C THR A 72 6.78 2.54 9.31
N ALA A 73 7.17 1.47 10.01
CA ALA A 73 8.04 1.54 11.19
C ALA A 73 9.50 1.15 10.87
N ASP A 74 9.83 0.84 9.61
CA ASP A 74 11.16 0.40 9.21
C ASP A 74 12.04 1.61 8.79
N PRO A 75 13.14 1.90 9.53
CA PRO A 75 14.03 3.00 9.18
C PRO A 75 14.70 2.82 7.82
N ALA A 76 14.86 1.59 7.33
CA ALA A 76 15.49 1.36 6.03
C ALA A 76 14.60 1.85 4.87
N ARG A 77 13.27 1.86 5.06
CA ARG A 77 12.29 2.27 4.05
C ARG A 77 12.09 3.78 3.94
N ILE A 78 12.62 4.57 4.87
CA ILE A 78 12.50 6.05 4.87
C ILE A 78 13.81 6.76 4.49
N ARG A 79 14.78 6.06 3.90
CA ARG A 79 16.04 6.70 3.48
C ARG A 79 15.81 7.75 2.41
N PRO A 80 16.49 8.92 2.47
CA PRO A 80 17.60 9.28 3.38
C PRO A 80 17.17 9.90 4.73
N PHE A 81 15.89 9.95 5.06
CA PHE A 81 15.34 10.63 6.25
C PHE A 81 15.57 9.85 7.56
N ASP A 82 16.03 8.60 7.50
CA ASP A 82 16.43 7.81 8.65
C ASP A 82 17.51 8.48 9.51
N GLN A 83 18.35 9.37 8.92
CA GLN A 83 19.35 10.18 9.64
C GLN A 83 18.71 11.15 10.65
N LEU A 84 17.43 11.46 10.55
CA LEU A 84 16.70 12.31 11.50
C LEU A 84 16.28 11.53 12.75
N VAL A 85 16.20 10.19 12.66
CA VAL A 85 15.84 9.34 13.79
C VAL A 85 16.91 9.44 14.87
N GLY A 86 16.48 9.80 16.08
CA GLY A 86 17.38 10.06 17.21
C GLY A 86 17.98 11.48 17.23
N ARG A 87 17.83 12.28 16.17
CA ARG A 87 18.24 13.70 16.12
C ARG A 87 17.11 14.64 16.48
N VAL A 88 15.89 14.31 16.09
CA VAL A 88 14.68 15.11 16.35
C VAL A 88 13.57 14.23 16.97
N PRO A 89 12.57 14.82 17.63
CA PRO A 89 11.39 14.08 18.08
C PRO A 89 10.68 13.40 16.90
N VAL A 90 10.27 12.13 17.09
CA VAL A 90 9.59 11.32 16.08
C VAL A 90 8.17 11.00 16.55
N THR A 91 7.21 11.18 15.64
CA THR A 91 5.83 10.70 15.74
C THR A 91 5.61 9.63 14.67
N LEU A 92 5.04 8.47 15.01
CA LEU A 92 4.88 7.33 14.12
C LEU A 92 3.43 6.87 14.05
N TYR A 93 2.90 6.71 12.84
CA TYR A 93 1.63 6.03 12.58
C TYR A 93 1.86 4.89 11.60
N ASP A 94 1.54 3.67 12.01
CA ASP A 94 1.75 2.48 11.18
C ASP A 94 0.77 1.37 11.57
N HIS A 95 0.27 0.63 10.58
CA HIS A 95 -0.61 -0.51 10.78
C HIS A 95 0.09 -1.87 10.57
N HIS A 96 1.33 -1.84 10.08
CA HIS A 96 2.11 -3.03 9.77
C HIS A 96 2.64 -3.73 11.03
N PRO A 97 2.99 -5.03 10.95
CA PRO A 97 3.79 -5.69 11.96
C PRO A 97 5.13 -4.97 12.16
N LEU A 98 5.53 -4.76 13.41
CA LEU A 98 6.80 -4.11 13.71
C LEU A 98 7.99 -4.93 13.20
N PRO A 99 8.98 -4.30 12.54
CA PRO A 99 10.23 -4.94 12.18
C PRO A 99 11.08 -5.25 13.43
N GLU A 100 12.16 -6.03 13.28
CA GLU A 100 13.06 -6.33 14.40
C GLU A 100 13.65 -5.07 15.07
N ARG A 101 13.86 -4.02 14.29
CA ARG A 101 14.41 -2.73 14.75
C ARG A 101 13.52 -1.59 14.26
N PRO A 102 12.40 -1.36 14.95
CA PRO A 102 11.48 -0.30 14.55
C PRO A 102 12.06 1.09 14.84
N ILE A 103 11.55 2.08 14.13
CA ILE A 103 11.82 3.49 14.39
C ILE A 103 11.40 3.81 15.84
N PRO A 104 12.31 4.30 16.71
CA PRO A 104 11.94 4.73 18.04
C PRO A 104 11.12 6.02 17.96
N ALA A 105 9.86 5.96 18.35
CA ALA A 105 8.95 7.09 18.36
C ALA A 105 8.47 7.42 19.77
N GLY A 106 8.44 8.71 20.08
CA GLY A 106 7.93 9.20 21.38
C GLY A 106 6.40 9.41 21.38
N ARG A 107 5.77 9.43 20.21
CA ARG A 107 4.34 9.67 19.99
C ARG A 107 3.83 8.89 18.79
N GLY A 108 2.51 8.84 18.64
CA GLY A 108 1.84 8.22 17.51
C GLY A 108 1.12 6.93 17.90
N ILE A 109 0.68 6.18 16.90
CA ILE A 109 -0.09 4.94 17.06
C ILE A 109 0.46 3.90 16.10
N VAL A 110 0.83 2.76 16.64
CA VAL A 110 1.11 1.55 15.85
C VAL A 110 0.11 0.50 16.30
N GLU A 111 -0.83 0.17 15.42
CA GLU A 111 -1.96 -0.71 15.75
C GLU A 111 -2.41 -1.47 14.50
N ARG A 112 -2.73 -2.73 14.64
CA ARG A 112 -3.22 -3.57 13.54
C ARG A 112 -4.65 -3.22 13.18
N VAL A 113 -4.80 -2.43 12.14
CA VAL A 113 -6.04 -2.10 11.44
C VAL A 113 -5.82 -2.32 9.93
N GLY A 114 -6.82 -2.09 9.11
CA GLY A 114 -6.72 -2.35 7.67
C GLY A 114 -5.85 -1.35 6.91
N ALA A 115 -5.63 -0.14 7.42
CA ALA A 115 -4.87 0.92 6.76
C ALA A 115 -4.33 1.94 7.77
N THR A 116 -3.18 2.56 7.52
CA THR A 116 -2.65 3.66 8.34
C THR A 116 -3.54 4.90 8.25
N ALA A 117 -4.16 5.16 7.10
CA ALA A 117 -5.17 6.21 6.93
C ALA A 117 -6.34 6.07 7.92
N THR A 118 -6.69 4.86 8.35
CA THR A 118 -7.69 4.62 9.40
C THR A 118 -7.26 5.20 10.74
N LEU A 119 -5.99 5.01 11.14
CA LEU A 119 -5.45 5.53 12.41
C LEU A 119 -5.49 7.06 12.44
N LEU A 120 -5.02 7.69 11.37
CA LEU A 120 -5.00 9.15 11.23
C LEU A 120 -6.43 9.73 11.17
N THR A 121 -7.34 9.07 10.47
CA THR A 121 -8.76 9.47 10.42
C THR A 121 -9.41 9.39 11.81
N ARG A 122 -9.08 8.36 12.60
CA ARG A 122 -9.55 8.20 13.98
C ARG A 122 -9.09 9.35 14.88
N GLU A 123 -7.83 9.79 14.76
CA GLU A 123 -7.30 10.95 15.48
C GLU A 123 -8.01 12.25 15.08
N LEU A 124 -8.21 12.47 13.78
CA LEU A 124 -8.93 13.65 13.27
C LEU A 124 -10.39 13.67 13.74
N ALA A 125 -11.06 12.52 13.75
CA ALA A 125 -12.43 12.39 14.26
C ALA A 125 -12.51 12.64 15.76
N ALA A 126 -11.56 12.13 16.55
CA ALA A 126 -11.51 12.31 18.00
C ALA A 126 -11.31 13.80 18.41
N THR A 127 -10.61 14.56 17.59
CA THR A 127 -10.37 15.99 17.79
C THR A 127 -11.40 16.88 17.09
N ASN A 128 -12.38 16.31 16.40
CA ASN A 128 -13.36 17.03 15.54
C ASN A 128 -12.67 17.97 14.53
N THR A 129 -11.49 17.60 14.03
CA THR A 129 -10.76 18.38 13.05
C THR A 129 -11.39 18.16 11.66
N PRO A 130 -11.87 19.21 10.98
CA PRO A 130 -12.48 19.07 9.66
C PRO A 130 -11.46 18.55 8.63
N VAL A 131 -11.87 17.60 7.80
CA VAL A 131 -11.03 17.07 6.72
C VAL A 131 -11.51 17.66 5.38
N PRO A 132 -10.64 18.32 4.61
CA PRO A 132 -11.03 18.84 3.29
C PRO A 132 -11.53 17.68 2.38
N PRO A 133 -12.58 17.89 1.54
CA PRO A 133 -13.17 16.83 0.73
C PRO A 133 -12.20 16.10 -0.20
N ALA A 134 -11.18 16.82 -0.70
CA ALA A 134 -10.13 16.22 -1.52
C ALA A 134 -9.24 15.25 -0.71
N VAL A 135 -8.84 15.66 0.51
CA VAL A 135 -8.08 14.80 1.44
C VAL A 135 -8.94 13.63 1.92
N ALA A 136 -10.21 13.87 2.22
CA ALA A 136 -11.15 12.81 2.59
C ALA A 136 -11.32 11.78 1.47
N SER A 137 -11.32 12.23 0.21
CA SER A 137 -11.39 11.33 -0.96
C SER A 137 -10.12 10.48 -1.11
N LEU A 138 -8.95 11.07 -0.86
CA LEU A 138 -7.67 10.34 -0.86
C LEU A 138 -7.59 9.37 0.33
N GLY A 139 -8.05 9.78 1.52
CA GLY A 139 -8.16 8.91 2.70
C GLY A 139 -9.02 7.68 2.44
N LEU A 140 -10.19 7.87 1.78
CA LEU A 140 -11.02 6.75 1.33
C LEU A 140 -10.28 5.83 0.37
N LEU A 141 -9.53 6.39 -0.58
CA LEU A 141 -8.78 5.61 -1.57
C LEU A 141 -7.73 4.74 -0.89
N GLY A 142 -6.95 5.28 0.05
CA GLY A 142 -5.97 4.51 0.83
C GLY A 142 -6.63 3.36 1.61
N ILE A 143 -7.69 3.65 2.38
CA ILE A 143 -8.41 2.61 3.11
C ILE A 143 -8.94 1.53 2.15
N HIS A 144 -9.49 1.90 1.01
CA HIS A 144 -10.02 0.93 0.05
C HIS A 144 -8.94 0.08 -0.62
N GLU A 145 -7.76 0.64 -0.90
CA GLU A 145 -6.64 -0.11 -1.48
C GLU A 145 -6.17 -1.19 -0.50
N ASP A 146 -5.81 -0.82 0.72
CA ASP A 146 -5.21 -1.72 1.70
C ASP A 146 -6.18 -2.72 2.32
N THR A 147 -7.48 -2.41 2.29
CA THR A 147 -8.52 -3.32 2.76
C THR A 147 -9.18 -4.14 1.65
N GLY A 148 -8.70 -4.04 0.40
CA GLY A 148 -9.34 -4.69 -0.74
C GLY A 148 -10.82 -4.32 -0.84
N ASN A 149 -11.13 -3.03 -0.84
CA ASN A 149 -12.50 -2.50 -0.79
C ASN A 149 -13.27 -2.95 0.46
N LEU A 150 -12.64 -2.96 1.62
CA LEU A 150 -13.19 -3.38 2.92
C LEU A 150 -13.57 -4.87 2.97
N SER A 151 -12.91 -5.71 2.17
CA SER A 151 -13.21 -7.15 2.06
C SER A 151 -12.10 -8.08 2.53
N PHE A 152 -10.86 -7.58 2.73
CA PHE A 152 -9.77 -8.40 3.23
C PHE A 152 -9.96 -8.81 4.69
N VAL A 153 -9.38 -9.96 5.06
CA VAL A 153 -9.49 -10.51 6.43
C VAL A 153 -8.90 -9.58 7.49
N GLY A 154 -7.87 -8.80 7.12
CA GLY A 154 -7.27 -7.78 8.00
C GLY A 154 -8.14 -6.54 8.25
N THR A 155 -9.27 -6.40 7.54
CA THR A 155 -10.18 -5.26 7.70
C THR A 155 -10.87 -5.30 9.06
N THR A 156 -10.88 -4.17 9.75
CA THR A 156 -11.43 -4.01 11.09
C THR A 156 -12.69 -3.13 11.10
N PRO A 157 -13.49 -3.15 12.18
CA PRO A 157 -14.59 -2.19 12.33
C PRO A 157 -14.14 -0.72 12.30
N ASP A 158 -12.89 -0.42 12.64
CA ASP A 158 -12.37 0.95 12.62
C ASP A 158 -12.16 1.46 11.19
N ASP A 159 -11.81 0.58 10.23
CA ASP A 159 -11.71 0.92 8.81
C ASP A 159 -13.08 1.34 8.24
N TYR A 160 -14.15 0.63 8.60
CA TYR A 160 -15.52 1.01 8.25
C TYR A 160 -15.94 2.35 8.88
N ARG A 161 -15.58 2.59 10.15
CA ARG A 161 -15.89 3.88 10.82
C ARG A 161 -15.12 5.02 10.20
N ALA A 162 -13.84 4.82 9.89
CA ALA A 162 -12.99 5.80 9.22
C ALA A 162 -13.53 6.12 7.82
N ALA A 163 -13.89 5.10 7.03
CA ALA A 163 -14.49 5.30 5.71
C ALA A 163 -15.82 6.08 5.80
N ALA A 164 -16.69 5.74 6.75
CA ALA A 164 -17.95 6.45 6.98
C ALA A 164 -17.72 7.92 7.39
N TYR A 165 -16.72 8.18 8.25
CA TYR A 165 -16.35 9.53 8.66
C TYR A 165 -15.85 10.35 7.46
N LEU A 166 -14.93 9.80 6.66
CA LEU A 166 -14.38 10.48 5.48
C LEU A 166 -15.46 10.76 4.41
N LEU A 167 -16.43 9.84 4.23
CA LEU A 167 -17.60 10.10 3.39
C LEU A 167 -18.44 11.29 3.92
N ALA A 168 -18.64 11.37 5.22
CA ALA A 168 -19.35 12.49 5.85
C ALA A 168 -18.60 13.82 5.72
N GLN A 169 -17.27 13.80 5.58
CA GLN A 169 -16.43 14.96 5.27
C GLN A 169 -16.45 15.34 3.77
N GLY A 170 -17.26 14.69 2.95
CA GLY A 170 -17.40 14.97 1.52
C GLY A 170 -16.46 14.17 0.63
N GLY A 171 -15.90 13.08 1.12
CA GLY A 171 -15.07 12.16 0.35
C GLY A 171 -15.83 11.52 -0.81
N SER A 172 -15.16 11.30 -1.94
CA SER A 172 -15.75 10.86 -3.20
C SER A 172 -15.43 9.38 -3.52
N LEU A 173 -16.45 8.53 -3.48
CA LEU A 173 -16.34 7.14 -3.96
C LEU A 173 -16.11 7.04 -5.48
N GLN A 174 -16.42 8.10 -6.25
CA GLN A 174 -16.09 8.12 -7.68
C GLN A 174 -14.57 8.17 -7.89
N LEU A 175 -13.84 8.88 -7.01
CA LEU A 175 -12.39 8.92 -7.02
C LEU A 175 -11.82 7.54 -6.66
N VAL A 176 -12.34 6.90 -5.61
CA VAL A 176 -11.98 5.53 -5.24
C VAL A 176 -12.15 4.59 -6.44
N ARG A 177 -13.33 4.57 -7.06
CA ARG A 177 -13.58 3.72 -8.23
C ARG A 177 -12.63 4.00 -9.40
N ARG A 178 -12.16 5.24 -9.56
CA ARG A 178 -11.26 5.64 -10.66
C ARG A 178 -9.83 5.14 -10.46
N PHE A 179 -9.37 5.02 -9.22
CA PHE A 179 -7.98 4.73 -8.87
C PHE A 179 -7.76 3.41 -8.14
N ALA A 180 -8.76 2.87 -7.43
CA ALA A 180 -8.64 1.61 -6.67
C ALA A 180 -8.42 0.37 -7.57
N HIS A 181 -8.60 0.51 -8.87
CA HIS A 181 -8.27 -0.54 -9.82
C HIS A 181 -7.29 0.04 -10.83
N ASP A 182 -6.09 -0.49 -10.83
CA ASP A 182 -5.16 -0.21 -11.92
C ASP A 182 -5.79 -0.63 -13.25
N VAL A 183 -5.84 0.31 -14.19
CA VAL A 183 -6.22 -0.03 -15.57
C VAL A 183 -5.06 -0.87 -16.12
N LEU A 184 -5.31 -2.16 -16.27
CA LEU A 184 -4.33 -3.08 -16.82
C LEU A 184 -3.87 -2.58 -18.20
N THR A 185 -2.56 -2.60 -18.41
CA THR A 185 -1.98 -2.32 -19.73
C THR A 185 -2.38 -3.44 -20.71
N PRO A 186 -2.31 -3.19 -22.03
CA PRO A 186 -2.55 -4.25 -23.02
C PRO A 186 -1.70 -5.51 -22.76
N ASP A 187 -0.43 -5.34 -22.36
CA ASP A 187 0.46 -6.46 -22.05
C ASP A 187 0.03 -7.22 -20.78
N GLN A 188 -0.47 -6.51 -19.77
CA GLN A 188 -1.04 -7.12 -18.57
C GLN A 188 -2.36 -7.84 -18.86
N LEU A 189 -3.17 -7.33 -19.79
CA LEU A 189 -4.38 -8.02 -20.25
C LEU A 189 -4.04 -9.31 -20.97
N ASP A 190 -3.08 -9.28 -21.92
CA ASP A 190 -2.60 -10.50 -22.60
C ASP A 190 -1.99 -11.51 -21.62
N PHE A 191 -1.20 -11.03 -20.65
CA PHE A 191 -0.64 -11.87 -19.59
C PHE A 191 -1.76 -12.53 -18.77
N ARG A 192 -2.78 -11.77 -18.34
CA ARG A 192 -3.93 -12.29 -17.60
C ARG A 192 -4.67 -13.37 -18.39
N ASP A 193 -4.94 -13.12 -19.66
CA ASP A 193 -5.65 -14.08 -20.50
C ASP A 193 -4.86 -15.39 -20.63
N ARG A 194 -3.54 -15.35 -20.89
CA ARG A 194 -2.65 -16.53 -20.90
C ARG A 194 -2.61 -17.23 -19.55
N LEU A 195 -2.56 -16.47 -18.46
CA LEU A 195 -2.56 -16.98 -17.10
C LEU A 195 -3.83 -17.81 -16.83
N HIS A 196 -5.01 -17.28 -17.20
CA HIS A 196 -6.27 -18.00 -17.05
C HIS A 196 -6.39 -19.22 -17.96
N GLU A 197 -5.90 -19.14 -19.20
CA GLU A 197 -5.89 -20.28 -20.12
C GLU A 197 -4.98 -21.43 -19.62
N ALA A 198 -3.84 -21.09 -19.00
CA ALA A 198 -2.89 -22.07 -18.46
C ALA A 198 -3.30 -22.61 -17.10
N ALA A 199 -4.17 -21.91 -16.36
CA ALA A 199 -4.57 -22.25 -15.00
C ALA A 199 -5.24 -23.62 -14.91
N ARG A 200 -4.81 -24.44 -13.95
CA ARG A 200 -5.39 -25.75 -13.61
C ARG A 200 -5.49 -25.89 -12.11
N VAL A 201 -6.67 -26.31 -11.65
CA VAL A 201 -6.88 -26.60 -10.23
C VAL A 201 -6.45 -28.04 -9.95
N THR A 202 -5.64 -28.24 -8.94
CA THR A 202 -5.22 -29.54 -8.44
C THR A 202 -5.48 -29.64 -6.94
N GLN A 203 -5.43 -30.85 -6.37
CA GLN A 203 -5.56 -31.05 -4.93
C GLN A 203 -4.20 -31.38 -4.32
N VAL A 204 -3.78 -30.61 -3.33
CA VAL A 204 -2.59 -30.86 -2.54
C VAL A 204 -2.98 -31.00 -1.08
N ALA A 205 -2.77 -32.17 -0.51
CA ALA A 205 -3.21 -32.50 0.86
C ALA A 205 -4.71 -32.20 1.13
N GLY A 206 -5.57 -32.43 0.13
CA GLY A 206 -7.01 -32.18 0.23
C GLY A 206 -7.43 -30.72 0.09
N ARG A 207 -6.53 -29.85 -0.36
CA ARG A 207 -6.78 -28.42 -0.57
C ARG A 207 -6.67 -28.04 -2.05
N PRO A 208 -7.54 -27.16 -2.56
CA PRO A 208 -7.47 -26.71 -3.94
C PRO A 208 -6.28 -25.77 -4.12
N VAL A 209 -5.41 -26.08 -5.08
CA VAL A 209 -4.25 -25.27 -5.48
C VAL A 209 -4.34 -25.01 -6.98
N VAL A 210 -4.22 -23.75 -7.38
CA VAL A 210 -4.11 -23.37 -8.80
C VAL A 210 -2.64 -23.41 -9.22
N VAL A 211 -2.37 -24.08 -10.31
CA VAL A 211 -1.06 -24.08 -10.95
C VAL A 211 -1.19 -23.58 -12.39
N ALA A 212 -0.24 -22.75 -12.84
CA ALA A 212 -0.16 -22.30 -14.23
C ALA A 212 1.30 -22.24 -14.67
N ALA A 213 1.55 -22.61 -15.93
CA ALA A 213 2.86 -22.44 -16.55
C ALA A 213 2.67 -22.01 -18.00
N PHE A 214 3.31 -20.90 -18.41
CA PHE A 214 3.19 -20.36 -19.76
C PHE A 214 4.35 -19.44 -20.12
N GLU A 215 4.46 -19.10 -21.41
CA GLU A 215 5.43 -18.14 -21.93
C GLU A 215 4.75 -16.80 -22.20
N SER A 216 5.38 -15.71 -21.76
CA SER A 216 5.03 -14.34 -22.11
C SER A 216 6.06 -13.80 -23.12
N PRO A 217 5.62 -13.12 -24.19
CA PRO A 217 6.54 -12.61 -25.23
C PRO A 217 7.57 -11.60 -24.71
N ALA A 218 7.21 -10.86 -23.66
CA ALA A 218 8.05 -9.84 -23.04
C ALA A 218 7.90 -9.86 -21.52
N TYR A 219 8.76 -9.13 -20.85
CA TYR A 219 8.62 -8.88 -19.41
C TYR A 219 7.41 -7.98 -19.16
N VAL A 220 6.50 -8.41 -18.29
CA VAL A 220 5.29 -7.68 -17.90
C VAL A 220 5.40 -7.31 -16.42
N PRO A 221 5.59 -6.02 -16.08
CA PRO A 221 5.65 -5.57 -14.69
C PRO A 221 4.27 -5.57 -14.03
N GLY A 222 4.25 -5.66 -12.69
CA GLY A 222 3.02 -5.47 -11.89
C GLY A 222 2.01 -6.61 -11.98
N VAL A 223 2.43 -7.84 -12.35
CA VAL A 223 1.52 -8.99 -12.54
C VAL A 223 1.17 -9.73 -11.25
N SER A 224 1.76 -9.35 -10.13
CA SER A 224 1.52 -10.02 -8.84
C SER A 224 0.05 -10.02 -8.43
N GLY A 225 -0.68 -8.93 -8.68
CA GLY A 225 -2.13 -8.83 -8.43
C GLY A 225 -2.95 -9.80 -9.27
N LEU A 226 -2.53 -10.04 -10.53
CA LEU A 226 -3.20 -11.00 -11.42
C LEU A 226 -3.06 -12.44 -10.93
N VAL A 227 -1.94 -12.78 -10.27
CA VAL A 227 -1.78 -14.10 -9.64
C VAL A 227 -2.69 -14.24 -8.42
N SER A 228 -2.90 -13.17 -7.66
CA SER A 228 -3.85 -13.19 -6.54
C SER A 228 -5.30 -13.37 -7.01
N GLU A 229 -5.68 -12.77 -8.14
CA GLU A 229 -7.00 -12.94 -8.77
C GLU A 229 -7.35 -14.41 -9.04
N LEU A 230 -6.35 -15.26 -9.33
CA LEU A 230 -6.58 -16.70 -9.53
C LEU A 230 -7.14 -17.40 -8.28
N LEU A 231 -6.76 -16.97 -7.07
CA LEU A 231 -7.29 -17.55 -5.83
C LEU A 231 -8.79 -17.34 -5.75
N ASP A 232 -9.22 -16.12 -6.03
CA ASP A 232 -10.64 -15.73 -5.95
C ASP A 232 -11.46 -16.40 -7.05
N VAL A 233 -10.97 -16.36 -8.29
CA VAL A 233 -11.68 -16.93 -9.46
C VAL A 233 -11.87 -18.45 -9.33
N HIS A 234 -10.88 -19.15 -8.77
CA HIS A 234 -10.92 -20.62 -8.65
C HIS A 234 -11.29 -21.12 -7.26
N GLY A 235 -11.53 -20.23 -6.29
CA GLY A 235 -11.80 -20.60 -4.90
C GLY A 235 -10.65 -21.44 -4.32
N ALA A 236 -9.40 -21.12 -4.66
CA ALA A 236 -8.22 -21.90 -4.30
C ALA A 236 -7.57 -21.37 -3.02
N ASP A 237 -6.91 -22.25 -2.28
CA ASP A 237 -6.16 -21.89 -1.07
C ASP A 237 -4.75 -21.38 -1.40
N ALA A 238 -4.19 -21.78 -2.55
CA ALA A 238 -2.89 -21.30 -3.01
C ALA A 238 -2.83 -21.27 -4.56
N ALA A 239 -1.95 -20.42 -5.10
CA ALA A 239 -1.61 -20.34 -6.50
C ALA A 239 -0.09 -20.41 -6.68
N LEU A 240 0.37 -21.21 -7.64
CA LEU A 240 1.75 -21.30 -8.07
C LEU A 240 1.81 -21.08 -9.58
N VAL A 241 2.49 -20.04 -10.01
CA VAL A 241 2.58 -19.63 -11.41
C VAL A 241 4.03 -19.54 -11.84
N ALA A 242 4.38 -20.23 -12.93
CA ALA A 242 5.67 -20.13 -13.59
C ALA A 242 5.47 -19.43 -14.94
N ALA A 243 5.97 -18.21 -15.09
CA ALA A 243 5.90 -17.45 -16.33
C ALA A 243 7.30 -17.27 -16.93
N GLY A 244 7.51 -17.80 -18.15
CA GLY A 244 8.71 -17.52 -18.93
C GLY A 244 8.64 -16.10 -19.50
N MET A 245 9.62 -15.26 -19.21
CA MET A 245 9.73 -13.88 -19.68
C MET A 245 11.17 -13.57 -20.04
N GLU A 246 11.44 -13.16 -21.27
CA GLU A 246 12.78 -12.77 -21.75
C GLU A 246 13.87 -13.79 -21.43
N GLY A 247 13.58 -15.09 -21.60
CA GLY A 247 14.54 -16.19 -21.35
C GLY A 247 14.79 -16.50 -19.87
N ARG A 248 13.99 -15.96 -18.96
CA ARG A 248 13.97 -16.27 -17.53
C ARG A 248 12.60 -16.82 -17.14
N THR A 249 12.56 -17.71 -16.18
CA THR A 249 11.30 -18.17 -15.58
C THR A 249 11.12 -17.46 -14.25
N LEU A 250 10.05 -16.66 -14.16
CA LEU A 250 9.63 -16.04 -12.91
C LEU A 250 8.57 -16.93 -12.25
N VAL A 251 8.76 -17.19 -10.96
CA VAL A 251 7.82 -17.99 -10.18
C VAL A 251 7.11 -17.10 -9.19
N PHE A 252 5.79 -17.13 -9.25
CA PHE A 252 4.91 -16.38 -8.33
C PHE A 252 4.18 -17.40 -7.47
N ALA A 253 4.20 -17.18 -6.15
CA ALA A 253 3.40 -17.94 -5.21
C ALA A 253 2.49 -16.98 -4.42
N ARG A 254 1.25 -17.39 -4.26
CA ARG A 254 0.26 -16.71 -3.42
C ARG A 254 -0.54 -17.71 -2.63
N SER A 255 -0.92 -17.35 -1.43
CA SER A 255 -1.79 -18.19 -0.60
C SER A 255 -2.73 -17.32 0.24
N ASN A 256 -3.88 -17.89 0.62
CA ASN A 256 -4.71 -17.29 1.64
C ASN A 256 -4.10 -17.54 3.04
N GLU A 257 -4.61 -16.86 4.07
CA GLU A 257 -4.08 -16.92 5.45
C GLU A 257 -4.08 -18.32 6.07
N ARG A 258 -4.81 -19.28 5.49
CA ARG A 258 -4.88 -20.66 5.98
C ARG A 258 -3.71 -21.53 5.50
N PHE A 259 -2.85 -20.97 4.65
CA PHE A 259 -1.80 -21.72 3.97
C PHE A 259 -0.51 -20.89 3.92
N ASP A 260 0.34 -21.01 4.94
CA ASP A 260 1.67 -20.36 4.96
C ASP A 260 2.64 -21.10 4.01
N SER A 261 2.32 -21.06 2.72
CA SER A 261 3.05 -21.79 1.70
C SER A 261 3.89 -20.91 0.76
N ALA A 262 3.65 -19.59 0.76
CA ALA A 262 4.41 -18.71 -0.13
C ALA A 262 5.90 -18.69 0.25
N ALA A 263 6.21 -18.61 1.54
CA ALA A 263 7.58 -18.68 2.05
C ALA A 263 8.21 -20.07 1.80
N ALA A 264 7.48 -21.16 2.09
CA ALA A 264 7.95 -22.52 1.87
C ALA A 264 8.18 -22.84 0.37
N LEU A 265 7.34 -22.30 -0.53
CA LEU A 265 7.51 -22.44 -1.96
C LEU A 265 8.67 -21.60 -2.51
N ALA A 266 8.83 -20.37 -2.03
CA ALA A 266 9.98 -19.53 -2.37
C ALA A 266 11.29 -20.22 -1.99
N GLU A 267 11.39 -20.75 -0.76
CA GLU A 267 12.55 -21.52 -0.29
C GLU A 267 12.82 -22.76 -1.15
N ALA A 268 11.76 -23.51 -1.53
CA ALA A 268 11.90 -24.71 -2.36
C ALA A 268 12.37 -24.46 -3.79
N VAL A 269 12.15 -23.25 -4.34
CA VAL A 269 12.57 -22.86 -5.70
C VAL A 269 13.78 -21.94 -5.73
N GLY A 270 14.42 -21.68 -4.58
CA GLY A 270 15.67 -20.92 -4.47
C GLY A 270 15.48 -19.40 -4.49
N GLY A 271 14.34 -18.90 -4.01
CA GLY A 271 14.01 -17.48 -3.84
C GLY A 271 14.49 -16.94 -2.51
#